data_79e0b23a27bb37413e91f82be04a9cd6
#
_entry.id   79e0b23a27bb37413e91f82be04a9cd6
#
_cell.length_a   1.000
_cell.length_b   1.000
_cell.length_c   1.000
_cell.angle_alpha   90.00
_cell.angle_beta   90.00
_cell.angle_gamma   90.00
#
_symmetry.space_group_name_H-M   'P 1'
#
loop_
_entity.id
_entity.type
_entity.pdbx_description
1 polymer ?
#
loop_
_entity_poly.entity_id
_entity_poly.type
_entity_poly.pdbx_seq_one_letter_code
_entity_poly.pdbx_strand_id
1 'polypeptide(L)'
;VIEQEAGTRLETARQKITIEAADGRRLAARWWQGAQAAERSLVFIPALAAPQDYLYFFASWLAQCGWGVLTFDYRSAGSSRAAVLDSAVTLDDWASLDLPAAVSEVRRRASPKFLAAIAHSIGGQLLGQSPIRHDVNGALLIAAQRGIPKLYKGVGRLRVEYAYGVFPVLIRLFGHLPVSSLTLPAACSGQAVNQWVRWGRSGVFTDRAGVNVEPRFADCRWPLTAVTVADDEYYAPAEAVEALTRMYRNAGIRREVIRPQDYGVARIGHFGFFHRQAPRELWNQGETWLRELEARAQTD
;
A
#
# COMPACT_ATOMS: atom_id res chain seq x y z
N VAL A 1 -26.90 -13.06 -26.49
CA VAL A 1 -27.76 -12.95 -25.27
C VAL A 1 -26.94 -13.29 -24.01
N ILE A 2 -25.81 -14.00 -24.13
CA ILE A 2 -24.97 -14.42 -22.98
C ILE A 2 -23.91 -13.36 -22.58
N GLU A 3 -23.59 -12.41 -23.43
CA GLU A 3 -22.60 -11.35 -23.13
C GLU A 3 -23.14 -10.16 -22.31
N GLN A 4 -24.45 -9.98 -22.23
CA GLN A 4 -25.05 -8.87 -21.46
C GLN A 4 -25.21 -9.14 -19.97
N GLU A 5 -25.24 -10.41 -19.52
CA GLU A 5 -25.38 -10.73 -18.10
C GLU A 5 -24.08 -10.63 -17.28
N ALA A 6 -22.89 -10.68 -17.91
CA ALA A 6 -21.61 -10.54 -17.24
C ALA A 6 -21.27 -9.07 -16.89
N GLY A 7 -21.91 -8.09 -17.51
CA GLY A 7 -21.67 -6.65 -17.31
C GLY A 7 -22.36 -6.04 -16.10
N THR A 8 -23.44 -6.63 -15.61
CA THR A 8 -24.35 -5.99 -14.65
C THR A 8 -24.08 -6.32 -13.17
N ARG A 9 -23.16 -7.24 -12.88
CA ARG A 9 -22.84 -7.70 -11.51
C ARG A 9 -21.68 -6.96 -10.83
N LEU A 10 -21.06 -5.97 -11.46
CA LEU A 10 -19.83 -5.31 -10.98
C LEU A 10 -20.04 -3.96 -10.26
N GLU A 11 -21.25 -3.48 -10.12
CA GLU A 11 -21.53 -2.26 -9.34
C GLU A 11 -21.92 -2.59 -7.89
N THR A 12 -20.98 -3.09 -7.11
CA THR A 12 -21.08 -2.92 -5.65
C THR A 12 -21.14 -1.41 -5.37
N ALA A 13 -22.11 -0.98 -4.56
CA ALA A 13 -22.38 0.43 -4.29
C ALA A 13 -21.13 1.13 -3.73
N ARG A 14 -20.36 1.75 -4.62
CA ARG A 14 -19.19 2.55 -4.27
C ARG A 14 -19.63 3.94 -3.83
N GLN A 15 -19.19 4.36 -2.68
CA GLN A 15 -19.35 5.73 -2.20
C GLN A 15 -18.02 6.48 -2.29
N LYS A 16 -18.01 7.62 -3.01
CA LYS A 16 -16.95 8.60 -2.85
C LYS A 16 -17.17 9.34 -1.54
N ILE A 17 -16.15 9.40 -0.72
CA ILE A 17 -16.20 10.00 0.62
C ILE A 17 -15.00 10.91 0.83
N THR A 18 -15.10 11.75 1.83
CA THR A 18 -13.99 12.54 2.34
C THR A 18 -13.70 12.11 3.76
N ILE A 19 -12.44 11.84 4.07
CA ILE A 19 -11.96 11.55 5.42
C ILE A 19 -11.27 12.81 5.93
N GLU A 20 -11.47 13.14 7.20
CA GLU A 20 -10.75 14.23 7.84
C GLU A 20 -9.70 13.66 8.79
N ALA A 21 -8.44 14.05 8.58
CA ALA A 21 -7.34 13.71 9.46
C ALA A 21 -7.34 14.60 10.72
N ALA A 22 -6.62 14.19 11.76
CA ALA A 22 -6.61 14.86 13.06
C ALA A 22 -6.17 16.34 13.00
N ASP A 23 -5.43 16.72 11.97
CA ASP A 23 -5.00 18.10 11.70
C ASP A 23 -5.98 18.90 10.80
N GLY A 24 -7.19 18.37 10.55
CA GLY A 24 -8.21 18.97 9.70
C GLY A 24 -7.98 18.79 8.19
N ARG A 25 -6.91 18.10 7.78
CA ARG A 25 -6.65 17.83 6.36
C ARG A 25 -7.68 16.84 5.82
N ARG A 26 -8.26 17.15 4.67
CA ARG A 26 -9.26 16.33 3.99
C ARG A 26 -8.61 15.41 2.97
N LEU A 27 -8.95 14.12 3.02
CA LEU A 27 -8.46 13.08 2.13
C LEU A 27 -9.61 12.54 1.28
N ALA A 28 -9.38 12.39 -0.01
CA ALA A 28 -10.31 11.74 -0.91
C ALA A 28 -10.25 10.23 -0.71
N ALA A 29 -11.38 9.60 -0.52
CA ALA A 29 -11.46 8.17 -0.29
C ALA A 29 -12.68 7.55 -0.99
N ARG A 30 -12.70 6.21 -1.02
CA ARG A 30 -13.80 5.41 -1.52
C ARG A 30 -14.11 4.29 -0.54
N TRP A 31 -15.38 4.13 -0.28
CA TRP A 31 -15.91 3.03 0.50
C TRP A 31 -16.73 2.10 -0.37
N TRP A 32 -16.47 0.81 -0.28
CA TRP A 32 -17.31 -0.25 -0.83
C TRP A 32 -17.93 -1.03 0.32
N GLN A 33 -19.25 -1.09 0.34
CA GLN A 33 -19.99 -1.81 1.35
C GLN A 33 -20.14 -3.27 0.93
N GLY A 34 -19.35 -4.16 1.51
CA GLY A 34 -19.55 -5.59 1.38
C GLY A 34 -20.65 -6.11 2.32
N ALA A 35 -21.27 -7.22 1.97
CA ALA A 35 -22.37 -7.81 2.76
C ALA A 35 -21.96 -8.21 4.19
N GLN A 36 -20.66 -8.44 4.43
CA GLN A 36 -20.11 -8.85 5.73
C GLN A 36 -19.16 -7.78 6.30
N ALA A 37 -19.37 -6.51 5.98
CA ALA A 37 -18.47 -5.44 6.39
C ALA A 37 -18.32 -5.31 7.92
N ALA A 38 -19.36 -5.63 8.68
CA ALA A 38 -19.29 -5.66 10.15
C ALA A 38 -18.50 -6.86 10.70
N GLU A 39 -18.42 -7.95 9.97
CA GLU A 39 -17.58 -9.08 10.35
C GLU A 39 -16.12 -8.81 9.95
N ARG A 40 -15.90 -8.36 8.71
CA ARG A 40 -14.59 -8.15 8.13
C ARG A 40 -14.52 -6.94 7.22
N SER A 41 -13.56 -6.09 7.48
CA SER A 41 -13.24 -4.96 6.62
C SER A 41 -11.74 -4.82 6.43
N LEU A 42 -11.35 -4.03 5.44
CA LEU A 42 -9.97 -3.74 5.18
C LEU A 42 -9.73 -2.31 4.74
N VAL A 43 -8.50 -1.84 4.98
CA VAL A 43 -7.97 -0.59 4.46
C VAL A 43 -6.81 -0.89 3.50
N PHE A 44 -6.83 -0.26 2.33
CA PHE A 44 -5.68 -0.26 1.44
C PHE A 44 -4.70 0.85 1.83
N ILE A 45 -3.42 0.50 1.87
CA ILE A 45 -2.29 1.41 2.09
C ILE A 45 -1.53 1.52 0.77
N PRO A 46 -1.72 2.61 -0.01
CA PRO A 46 -1.26 2.71 -1.38
C PRO A 46 0.26 2.80 -1.53
N ALA A 47 0.74 2.59 -2.77
CA ALA A 47 2.12 2.81 -3.17
C ALA A 47 2.49 4.30 -3.25
N LEU A 48 3.78 4.61 -3.25
CA LEU A 48 4.32 5.97 -3.41
C LEU A 48 3.83 6.59 -4.73
N ALA A 49 3.30 7.80 -4.65
CA ALA A 49 2.85 8.58 -5.80
C ALA A 49 1.83 7.85 -6.71
N ALA A 50 1.12 6.84 -6.21
CA ALA A 50 0.10 6.11 -6.94
C ALA A 50 -1.29 6.50 -6.43
N PRO A 51 -2.12 7.18 -7.25
CA PRO A 51 -3.50 7.48 -6.89
C PRO A 51 -4.29 6.20 -6.64
N GLN A 52 -5.26 6.22 -5.71
CA GLN A 52 -6.06 5.06 -5.33
C GLN A 52 -6.81 4.37 -6.48
N ASP A 53 -6.87 5.00 -7.66
CA ASP A 53 -7.57 4.46 -8.82
C ASP A 53 -7.07 3.09 -9.28
N TYR A 54 -5.77 2.78 -9.11
CA TYR A 54 -5.24 1.48 -9.48
C TYR A 54 -5.77 0.33 -8.61
N LEU A 55 -6.28 0.62 -7.42
CA LEU A 55 -6.87 -0.36 -6.48
C LEU A 55 -8.33 -0.68 -6.80
N TYR A 56 -8.97 0.10 -7.68
CA TYR A 56 -10.41 0.10 -7.90
C TYR A 56 -10.98 -1.31 -8.16
N PHE A 57 -10.38 -2.03 -9.09
CA PHE A 57 -10.94 -3.32 -9.52
C PHE A 57 -10.82 -4.40 -8.46
N PHE A 58 -9.68 -4.47 -7.79
CA PHE A 58 -9.48 -5.43 -6.70
C PHE A 58 -10.32 -5.07 -5.46
N ALA A 59 -10.44 -3.78 -5.12
CA ALA A 59 -11.32 -3.31 -4.06
C ALA A 59 -12.79 -3.67 -4.33
N SER A 60 -13.26 -3.45 -5.56
CA SER A 60 -14.62 -3.84 -5.98
C SER A 60 -14.83 -5.36 -5.91
N TRP A 61 -13.83 -6.13 -6.31
CA TRP A 61 -13.85 -7.59 -6.20
C TRP A 61 -13.97 -8.07 -4.76
N LEU A 62 -13.16 -7.55 -3.85
CA LEU A 62 -13.20 -7.91 -2.43
C LEU A 62 -14.54 -7.54 -1.79
N ALA A 63 -15.14 -6.43 -2.19
CA ALA A 63 -16.48 -6.07 -1.72
C ALA A 63 -17.54 -7.06 -2.18
N GLN A 64 -17.43 -7.61 -3.40
CA GLN A 64 -18.30 -8.70 -3.87
C GLN A 64 -18.10 -10.01 -3.08
N CYS A 65 -16.86 -10.23 -2.57
CA CYS A 65 -16.55 -11.33 -1.65
C CYS A 65 -17.05 -11.07 -0.22
N GLY A 66 -17.74 -9.95 0.01
CA GLY A 66 -18.35 -9.59 1.30
C GLY A 66 -17.56 -8.64 2.19
N TRP A 67 -16.34 -8.26 1.82
CA TRP A 67 -15.49 -7.36 2.61
C TRP A 67 -16.01 -5.91 2.58
N GLY A 68 -15.98 -5.21 3.73
CA GLY A 68 -15.97 -3.76 3.73
C GLY A 68 -14.59 -3.26 3.29
N VAL A 69 -14.53 -2.36 2.30
CA VAL A 69 -13.25 -1.97 1.72
C VAL A 69 -13.12 -0.45 1.69
N LEU A 70 -12.02 0.07 2.22
CA LEU A 70 -11.63 1.46 2.10
C LEU A 70 -10.36 1.62 1.27
N THR A 71 -10.42 2.49 0.26
CA THR A 71 -9.24 3.04 -0.41
C THR A 71 -9.21 4.55 -0.22
N PHE A 72 -8.03 5.15 -0.25
CA PHE A 72 -7.87 6.60 -0.12
C PHE A 72 -6.61 7.07 -0.84
N ASP A 73 -6.54 8.37 -1.10
CA ASP A 73 -5.33 9.05 -1.52
C ASP A 73 -4.68 9.72 -0.32
N TYR A 74 -3.37 9.55 -0.15
CA TYR A 74 -2.62 10.32 0.85
C TYR A 74 -2.77 11.83 0.60
N ARG A 75 -2.60 12.64 1.65
CA ARG A 75 -2.49 14.09 1.48
C ARG A 75 -1.46 14.45 0.40
N SER A 76 -1.76 15.46 -0.38
CA SER A 76 -0.93 15.90 -1.52
C SER A 76 -0.70 14.85 -2.61
N ALA A 77 -1.54 13.80 -2.69
CA ALA A 77 -1.52 12.82 -3.76
C ALA A 77 -2.92 12.63 -4.36
N GLY A 78 -2.99 12.15 -5.59
CA GLY A 78 -4.24 11.82 -6.28
C GLY A 78 -5.32 12.90 -6.15
N SER A 79 -6.51 12.49 -5.76
CA SER A 79 -7.67 13.39 -5.56
C SER A 79 -7.64 14.11 -4.20
N SER A 80 -6.72 13.78 -3.30
CA SER A 80 -6.46 14.52 -2.04
C SER A 80 -5.53 15.72 -2.25
N ARG A 81 -5.05 15.92 -3.48
CA ARG A 81 -4.17 17.03 -3.83
C ARG A 81 -4.97 18.32 -3.94
N ALA A 82 -4.50 19.39 -3.28
CA ALA A 82 -4.95 20.74 -3.54
C ALA A 82 -4.48 21.24 -4.94
N ALA A 83 -4.99 22.38 -5.39
CA ALA A 83 -4.60 22.99 -6.68
C ALA A 83 -3.07 23.18 -6.78
N VAL A 84 -2.42 23.52 -5.66
CA VAL A 84 -0.96 23.57 -5.52
C VAL A 84 -0.51 22.39 -4.65
N LEU A 85 0.52 21.69 -5.11
CA LEU A 85 1.10 20.56 -4.38
C LEU A 85 1.78 21.08 -3.10
N ASP A 86 1.38 20.56 -1.94
CA ASP A 86 2.05 20.88 -0.68
C ASP A 86 3.38 20.10 -0.59
N SER A 87 4.47 20.80 -0.86
CA SER A 87 5.82 20.22 -0.88
C SER A 87 6.36 19.88 0.51
N ALA A 88 5.75 20.39 1.60
CA ALA A 88 6.17 20.17 2.97
C ALA A 88 5.68 18.82 3.55
N VAL A 89 4.70 18.19 2.93
CA VAL A 89 4.16 16.89 3.35
C VAL A 89 5.25 15.81 3.34
N THR A 90 5.32 15.05 4.41
CA THR A 90 6.30 13.98 4.63
C THR A 90 5.64 12.60 4.67
N LEU A 91 6.44 11.53 4.66
CA LEU A 91 5.96 10.17 4.89
C LEU A 91 5.46 9.97 6.33
N ASP A 92 5.98 10.76 7.29
CA ASP A 92 5.49 10.75 8.67
C ASP A 92 4.04 11.25 8.75
N ASP A 93 3.68 12.27 7.96
CA ASP A 93 2.30 12.76 7.91
C ASP A 93 1.37 11.67 7.37
N TRP A 94 1.81 10.90 6.37
CA TRP A 94 1.06 9.76 5.85
C TRP A 94 0.90 8.65 6.90
N ALA A 95 1.99 8.31 7.59
CA ALA A 95 1.98 7.24 8.59
C ALA A 95 1.21 7.61 9.86
N SER A 96 1.34 8.86 10.35
CA SER A 96 0.85 9.28 11.67
C SER A 96 -0.49 10.00 11.65
N LEU A 97 -0.93 10.52 10.50
CA LEU A 97 -2.17 11.29 10.36
C LEU A 97 -3.14 10.65 9.36
N ASP A 98 -2.67 10.31 8.14
CA ASP A 98 -3.56 9.82 7.08
C ASP A 98 -4.00 8.38 7.33
N LEU A 99 -3.09 7.49 7.69
CA LEU A 99 -3.43 6.10 8.00
C LEU A 99 -4.36 5.96 9.20
N PRO A 100 -4.14 6.64 10.34
CA PRO A 100 -5.09 6.65 11.45
C PRO A 100 -6.48 7.18 11.04
N ALA A 101 -6.56 8.23 10.23
CA ALA A 101 -7.82 8.75 9.73
C ALA A 101 -8.57 7.71 8.88
N ALA A 102 -7.85 7.00 7.98
CA ALA A 102 -8.42 5.95 7.14
C ALA A 102 -8.96 4.77 7.98
N VAL A 103 -8.21 4.31 8.98
CA VAL A 103 -8.63 3.23 9.89
C VAL A 103 -9.83 3.66 10.74
N SER A 104 -9.81 4.88 11.28
CA SER A 104 -10.93 5.44 12.04
C SER A 104 -12.21 5.49 11.22
N GLU A 105 -12.12 5.84 9.94
CA GLU A 105 -13.27 5.86 9.03
C GLU A 105 -13.83 4.45 8.77
N VAL A 106 -12.99 3.43 8.61
CA VAL A 106 -13.47 2.03 8.51
C VAL A 106 -14.22 1.63 9.77
N ARG A 107 -13.65 1.91 10.96
CA ARG A 107 -14.28 1.60 12.25
C ARG A 107 -15.62 2.32 12.41
N ARG A 108 -15.69 3.60 12.03
CA ARG A 108 -16.92 4.40 12.09
C ARG A 108 -18.02 3.84 11.18
N ARG A 109 -17.66 3.29 10.01
CA ARG A 109 -18.64 2.77 9.02
C ARG A 109 -19.13 1.38 9.32
N ALA A 110 -18.26 0.50 9.73
CA ALA A 110 -18.54 -0.92 9.81
C ALA A 110 -18.30 -1.52 11.20
N SER A 111 -17.47 -0.88 12.04
CA SER A 111 -17.05 -1.44 13.34
C SER A 111 -16.68 -2.94 13.25
N PRO A 112 -15.77 -3.33 12.32
CA PRO A 112 -15.56 -4.72 11.97
C PRO A 112 -14.94 -5.49 13.14
N LYS A 113 -15.29 -6.79 13.24
CA LYS A 113 -14.63 -7.72 14.18
C LYS A 113 -13.19 -8.02 13.75
N PHE A 114 -12.96 -8.13 12.45
CA PHE A 114 -11.63 -8.28 11.86
C PHE A 114 -11.33 -7.14 10.89
N LEU A 115 -10.25 -6.40 11.17
CA LEU A 115 -9.77 -5.32 10.32
C LEU A 115 -8.40 -5.69 9.75
N ALA A 116 -8.33 -5.89 8.42
CA ALA A 116 -7.08 -6.14 7.71
C ALA A 116 -6.49 -4.86 7.11
N ALA A 117 -5.17 -4.84 6.94
CA ALA A 117 -4.48 -3.90 6.08
C ALA A 117 -3.95 -4.61 4.82
N ILE A 118 -4.22 -4.07 3.63
CA ILE A 118 -3.50 -4.47 2.41
C ILE A 118 -2.51 -3.35 2.09
N ALA A 119 -1.22 -3.64 2.22
CA ALA A 119 -0.17 -2.64 2.05
C ALA A 119 0.67 -2.95 0.80
N HIS A 120 0.69 -2.01 -0.14
CA HIS A 120 1.44 -2.13 -1.39
C HIS A 120 2.71 -1.29 -1.34
N SER A 121 3.85 -1.89 -1.71
CA SER A 121 5.11 -1.16 -1.89
C SER A 121 5.51 -0.40 -0.61
N ILE A 122 5.65 0.93 -0.67
CA ILE A 122 5.92 1.79 0.50
C ILE A 122 4.88 1.63 1.61
N GLY A 123 3.66 1.22 1.26
CA GLY A 123 2.59 0.98 2.24
C GLY A 123 3.01 0.03 3.35
N GLY A 124 3.82 -1.00 3.05
CA GLY A 124 4.36 -1.88 4.07
C GLY A 124 5.42 -1.21 4.96
N GLN A 125 6.13 -0.20 4.46
CA GLN A 125 7.04 0.59 5.29
C GLN A 125 6.25 1.49 6.24
N LEU A 126 5.18 2.12 5.74
CA LEU A 126 4.35 3.03 6.52
C LEU A 126 3.51 2.29 7.58
N LEU A 127 2.98 1.11 7.27
CA LEU A 127 2.19 0.29 8.19
C LEU A 127 2.96 -0.01 9.48
N GLY A 128 4.21 -0.48 9.39
CA GLY A 128 5.02 -0.82 10.56
C GLY A 128 5.41 0.38 11.41
N GLN A 129 5.41 1.59 10.84
CA GLN A 129 5.72 2.83 11.55
C GLN A 129 4.49 3.50 12.14
N SER A 130 3.31 3.30 11.51
CA SER A 130 2.05 3.95 11.86
C SER A 130 1.47 3.46 13.19
N PRO A 131 0.80 4.32 13.95
CA PRO A 131 0.01 3.90 15.11
C PRO A 131 -1.04 2.82 14.82
N ILE A 132 -1.57 2.75 13.58
CA ILE A 132 -2.57 1.74 13.19
C ILE A 132 -2.11 0.30 13.35
N ARG A 133 -0.80 0.06 13.55
CA ARG A 133 -0.26 -1.27 13.87
C ARG A 133 -0.89 -1.88 15.13
N HIS A 134 -1.50 -1.06 15.98
CA HIS A 134 -2.24 -1.50 17.16
C HIS A 134 -3.75 -1.66 16.90
N ASP A 135 -4.22 -1.22 15.73
CA ASP A 135 -5.64 -1.20 15.36
C ASP A 135 -6.04 -2.30 14.39
N VAL A 136 -5.10 -2.79 13.56
CA VAL A 136 -5.34 -3.86 12.61
C VAL A 136 -5.15 -5.23 13.25
N ASN A 137 -5.87 -6.22 12.75
CA ASN A 137 -5.83 -7.60 13.22
C ASN A 137 -5.00 -8.52 12.31
N GLY A 138 -4.58 -8.04 11.15
CA GLY A 138 -3.76 -8.79 10.20
C GLY A 138 -3.36 -7.95 9.01
N ALA A 139 -2.34 -8.36 8.26
CA ALA A 139 -1.88 -7.63 7.09
C ALA A 139 -1.46 -8.53 5.93
N LEU A 140 -1.78 -8.06 4.71
CA LEU A 140 -1.31 -8.60 3.45
C LEU A 140 -0.37 -7.57 2.81
N LEU A 141 0.92 -7.86 2.76
CA LEU A 141 1.91 -7.03 2.10
C LEU A 141 2.12 -7.54 0.67
N ILE A 142 1.88 -6.69 -0.33
CA ILE A 142 2.08 -7.04 -1.74
C ILE A 142 3.21 -6.18 -2.30
N ALA A 143 4.28 -6.82 -2.76
CA ALA A 143 5.48 -6.17 -3.30
C ALA A 143 5.99 -5.04 -2.37
N ALA A 144 5.77 -5.16 -1.07
CA ALA A 144 6.28 -4.22 -0.08
C ALA A 144 7.75 -4.53 0.21
N GLN A 145 8.61 -3.51 0.15
CA GLN A 145 10.04 -3.72 0.10
C GLN A 145 10.82 -2.64 0.87
N ARG A 146 12.08 -2.87 1.07
CA ARG A 146 13.06 -1.92 1.62
C ARG A 146 13.93 -1.37 0.49
N GLY A 147 13.80 -0.07 0.19
CA GLY A 147 14.44 0.58 -0.97
C GLY A 147 15.94 0.83 -0.79
N ILE A 148 16.72 -0.12 -0.28
CA ILE A 148 18.16 0.02 -0.09
C ILE A 148 18.88 -0.45 -1.35
N PRO A 149 19.72 0.38 -2.04
CA PRO A 149 20.30 0.04 -3.33
C PRO A 149 21.06 -1.29 -3.37
N LYS A 150 21.74 -1.68 -2.28
CA LYS A 150 22.48 -2.95 -2.19
C LYS A 150 21.59 -4.21 -2.27
N LEU A 151 20.27 -4.07 -2.06
CA LEU A 151 19.29 -5.16 -2.17
C LEU A 151 18.83 -5.37 -3.62
N TYR A 152 19.23 -4.51 -4.53
CA TYR A 152 18.90 -4.56 -5.95
C TYR A 152 20.10 -5.01 -6.77
N LYS A 153 19.86 -5.63 -7.92
CA LYS A 153 20.89 -6.14 -8.83
C LYS A 153 20.79 -5.49 -10.21
N GLY A 154 21.87 -5.54 -10.98
CA GLY A 154 21.89 -5.11 -12.37
C GLY A 154 21.26 -3.74 -12.60
N VAL A 155 20.39 -3.65 -13.60
CA VAL A 155 19.69 -2.42 -14.00
C VAL A 155 18.77 -1.88 -12.89
N GLY A 156 18.16 -2.75 -12.09
CA GLY A 156 17.34 -2.35 -10.94
C GLY A 156 18.12 -1.51 -9.94
N ARG A 157 19.34 -1.92 -9.61
CA ARG A 157 20.26 -1.16 -8.74
C ARG A 157 20.61 0.21 -9.33
N LEU A 158 21.00 0.24 -10.60
CA LEU A 158 21.33 1.51 -11.27
C LEU A 158 20.16 2.49 -11.28
N ARG A 159 18.93 2.00 -11.48
CA ARG A 159 17.71 2.85 -11.43
C ARG A 159 17.46 3.42 -10.06
N VAL A 160 17.60 2.64 -8.99
CA VAL A 160 17.42 3.13 -7.61
C VAL A 160 18.51 4.14 -7.27
N GLU A 161 19.76 3.88 -7.61
CA GLU A 161 20.87 4.83 -7.38
C GLU A 161 20.67 6.12 -8.19
N TYR A 162 20.23 6.03 -9.45
CA TYR A 162 19.86 7.18 -10.28
C TYR A 162 18.72 7.98 -9.65
N ALA A 163 17.64 7.32 -9.25
CA ALA A 163 16.50 8.00 -8.60
C ALA A 163 16.96 8.74 -7.34
N TYR A 164 17.79 8.13 -6.51
CA TYR A 164 18.31 8.74 -5.30
C TYR A 164 19.28 9.89 -5.57
N GLY A 165 20.00 9.87 -6.72
CA GLY A 165 20.84 10.98 -7.15
C GLY A 165 20.02 12.16 -7.69
N VAL A 166 19.09 11.88 -8.59
CA VAL A 166 18.39 12.87 -9.41
C VAL A 166 17.17 13.47 -8.72
N PHE A 167 16.37 12.66 -7.99
CA PHE A 167 15.12 13.15 -7.39
C PHE A 167 15.33 14.33 -6.42
N PRO A 168 16.32 14.33 -5.51
CA PRO A 168 16.57 15.48 -4.65
C PRO A 168 16.93 16.75 -5.43
N VAL A 169 17.62 16.62 -6.57
CA VAL A 169 17.95 17.77 -7.43
C VAL A 169 16.69 18.32 -8.09
N LEU A 170 15.85 17.46 -8.67
CA LEU A 170 14.57 17.89 -9.26
C LEU A 170 13.66 18.54 -8.20
N ILE A 171 13.57 17.97 -7.01
CA ILE A 171 12.78 18.53 -5.91
C ILE A 171 13.32 19.90 -5.49
N ARG A 172 14.63 20.07 -5.44
CA ARG A 172 15.25 21.39 -5.13
C ARG A 172 14.89 22.45 -6.17
N LEU A 173 14.79 22.06 -7.45
CA LEU A 173 14.49 22.98 -8.57
C LEU A 173 13.00 23.30 -8.68
N PHE A 174 12.13 22.31 -8.46
CA PHE A 174 10.69 22.42 -8.74
C PHE A 174 9.81 22.38 -7.50
N GLY A 175 10.37 22.17 -6.31
CA GLY A 175 9.62 22.01 -5.05
C GLY A 175 8.92 20.65 -4.89
N HIS A 176 8.82 19.87 -5.96
CA HIS A 176 8.16 18.55 -5.99
C HIS A 176 8.80 17.65 -7.06
N LEU A 177 8.48 16.37 -7.05
CA LEU A 177 8.89 15.46 -8.11
C LEU A 177 7.85 15.53 -9.26
N PRO A 178 8.24 15.99 -10.48
CA PRO A 178 7.31 16.13 -11.60
C PRO A 178 6.86 14.76 -12.14
N VAL A 179 5.62 14.70 -12.67
CA VAL A 179 4.98 13.46 -13.20
C VAL A 179 5.77 12.81 -14.35
N SER A 180 6.51 13.60 -15.11
CA SER A 180 7.34 13.10 -16.21
C SER A 180 8.64 12.41 -15.77
N SER A 181 8.90 12.38 -14.45
CA SER A 181 10.02 11.62 -13.93
C SER A 181 9.76 10.14 -14.15
N LEU A 182 10.64 9.49 -14.86
CA LEU A 182 10.62 8.17 -15.48
C LEU A 182 10.16 6.97 -14.62
N THR A 183 9.72 7.17 -13.37
CA THR A 183 9.54 6.06 -12.41
C THR A 183 8.31 6.16 -11.50
N LEU A 184 7.60 7.29 -11.43
CA LEU A 184 6.45 7.45 -10.54
C LEU A 184 5.15 7.73 -11.30
N PRO A 185 4.01 7.11 -10.90
CA PRO A 185 2.73 7.24 -11.60
C PRO A 185 2.11 8.65 -11.52
N ALA A 186 2.44 9.44 -10.48
CA ALA A 186 1.89 10.78 -10.29
C ALA A 186 2.88 11.71 -9.56
N ALA A 187 2.61 13.02 -9.60
CA ALA A 187 3.37 13.99 -8.81
C ALA A 187 3.21 13.71 -7.32
N CYS A 188 4.30 13.88 -6.58
CA CYS A 188 4.37 13.62 -5.14
C CYS A 188 5.07 14.76 -4.42
N SER A 189 4.75 14.97 -3.14
CA SER A 189 5.43 15.94 -2.27
C SER A 189 6.94 15.75 -2.29
N GLY A 190 7.67 16.84 -2.43
CA GLY A 190 9.13 16.82 -2.43
C GLY A 190 9.71 16.27 -1.13
N GLN A 191 9.13 16.62 0.02
CA GLN A 191 9.65 16.14 1.31
C GLN A 191 9.34 14.65 1.54
N ALA A 192 8.21 14.13 1.09
CA ALA A 192 7.93 12.69 1.16
C ALA A 192 8.95 11.88 0.35
N VAL A 193 9.25 12.33 -0.88
CA VAL A 193 10.27 11.68 -1.73
C VAL A 193 11.67 11.83 -1.13
N ASN A 194 12.04 13.00 -0.61
CA ASN A 194 13.33 13.21 0.04
C ASN A 194 13.50 12.33 1.28
N GLN A 195 12.44 12.13 2.07
CA GLN A 195 12.46 11.22 3.21
C GLN A 195 12.67 9.77 2.75
N TRP A 196 11.95 9.34 1.72
CA TRP A 196 12.14 8.00 1.12
C TRP A 196 13.58 7.80 0.62
N VAL A 197 14.16 8.80 -0.07
CA VAL A 197 15.57 8.77 -0.52
C VAL A 197 16.53 8.68 0.66
N ARG A 198 16.30 9.43 1.74
CA ARG A 198 17.13 9.35 2.96
C ARG A 198 17.10 7.94 3.55
N TRP A 199 15.92 7.33 3.67
CA TRP A 199 15.77 5.95 4.17
C TRP A 199 16.54 4.95 3.33
N GLY A 200 16.45 5.05 2.00
CA GLY A 200 17.18 4.16 1.11
C GLY A 200 18.69 4.31 1.17
N ARG A 201 19.20 5.55 1.31
CA ARG A 201 20.64 5.84 1.40
C ARG A 201 21.23 5.44 2.75
N SER A 202 20.55 5.77 3.85
CA SER A 202 21.00 5.44 5.21
C SER A 202 20.80 3.95 5.55
N GLY A 203 19.83 3.32 4.90
CA GLY A 203 19.37 1.98 5.26
C GLY A 203 18.61 1.94 6.58
N VAL A 204 18.16 3.10 7.11
CA VAL A 204 17.42 3.20 8.37
C VAL A 204 16.17 4.06 8.16
N PHE A 205 15.04 3.61 8.67
CA PHE A 205 13.81 4.40 8.69
C PHE A 205 13.86 5.40 9.85
N THR A 206 13.77 6.67 9.53
CA THR A 206 13.76 7.76 10.50
C THR A 206 12.55 8.65 10.30
N ASP A 207 12.01 9.22 11.37
CA ASP A 207 11.02 10.27 11.29
C ASP A 207 11.63 11.61 10.82
N ARG A 208 10.79 12.66 10.76
CA ARG A 208 11.24 14.00 10.34
C ARG A 208 12.27 14.61 11.28
N ALA A 209 12.29 14.20 12.55
CA ALA A 209 13.28 14.63 13.54
C ALA A 209 14.58 13.81 13.50
N GLY A 210 14.65 12.78 12.62
CA GLY A 210 15.81 11.89 12.50
C GLY A 210 15.82 10.75 13.51
N VAL A 211 14.75 10.56 14.28
CA VAL A 211 14.64 9.45 15.24
C VAL A 211 14.41 8.15 14.50
N ASN A 212 15.15 7.09 14.84
CA ASN A 212 14.97 5.76 14.27
C ASN A 212 13.60 5.17 14.68
N VAL A 213 12.74 4.88 13.70
CA VAL A 213 11.41 4.32 13.91
C VAL A 213 11.30 2.82 13.63
N GLU A 214 12.40 2.17 13.24
CA GLU A 214 12.42 0.71 12.96
C GLU A 214 12.01 -0.16 14.16
N PRO A 215 12.28 0.20 15.42
CA PRO A 215 11.81 -0.58 16.57
C PRO A 215 10.28 -0.76 16.60
N ARG A 216 9.50 0.16 16.03
CA ARG A 216 8.02 0.09 15.98
C ARG A 216 7.49 -1.14 15.24
N PHE A 217 8.24 -1.66 14.26
CA PHE A 217 7.85 -2.87 13.51
C PHE A 217 7.74 -4.11 14.42
N ALA A 218 8.47 -4.15 15.51
CA ALA A 218 8.39 -5.24 16.48
C ALA A 218 7.10 -5.23 17.31
N ASP A 219 6.36 -4.13 17.32
CA ASP A 219 5.06 -4.06 18.00
C ASP A 219 3.96 -4.79 17.21
N CYS A 220 4.19 -5.04 15.91
CA CYS A 220 3.30 -5.81 15.06
C CYS A 220 3.34 -7.28 15.47
N ARG A 221 2.25 -7.78 16.07
CA ARG A 221 2.13 -9.15 16.58
C ARG A 221 1.08 -10.00 15.86
N TRP A 222 0.29 -9.36 15.00
CA TRP A 222 -0.77 -9.98 14.23
C TRP A 222 -0.22 -10.84 13.07
N PRO A 223 -1.03 -11.75 12.50
CA PRO A 223 -0.63 -12.57 11.36
C PRO A 223 -0.37 -11.69 10.12
N LEU A 224 0.70 -12.02 9.40
CA LEU A 224 1.19 -11.31 8.22
C LEU A 224 1.41 -12.28 7.06
N THR A 225 0.86 -11.96 5.88
CA THR A 225 1.25 -12.59 4.62
C THR A 225 2.04 -11.61 3.79
N ALA A 226 3.29 -11.95 3.46
CA ALA A 226 4.18 -11.16 2.61
C ALA A 226 4.29 -11.80 1.23
N VAL A 227 3.87 -11.08 0.20
CA VAL A 227 3.81 -11.54 -1.19
C VAL A 227 4.92 -10.88 -2.01
N THR A 228 5.80 -11.71 -2.55
CA THR A 228 6.80 -11.32 -3.56
C THR A 228 6.24 -11.57 -4.95
N VAL A 229 6.36 -10.59 -5.84
CA VAL A 229 6.04 -10.74 -7.28
C VAL A 229 7.35 -11.08 -8.00
N ALA A 230 7.45 -12.29 -8.57
CA ALA A 230 8.72 -12.84 -9.03
C ALA A 230 9.37 -12.04 -10.18
N ASP A 231 8.56 -11.36 -10.99
CA ASP A 231 9.02 -10.53 -12.10
C ASP A 231 9.12 -9.02 -11.77
N ASP A 232 9.04 -8.67 -10.48
CA ASP A 232 9.20 -7.28 -10.01
C ASP A 232 10.65 -7.00 -9.57
N GLU A 233 11.57 -7.15 -10.49
CA GLU A 233 13.00 -6.95 -10.22
C GLU A 233 13.40 -5.48 -10.02
N TYR A 234 12.57 -4.54 -10.51
CA TYR A 234 12.89 -3.11 -10.52
C TYR A 234 12.44 -2.36 -9.27
N TYR A 235 11.24 -2.68 -8.76
CA TYR A 235 10.66 -1.95 -7.62
C TYR A 235 10.76 -2.75 -6.32
N ALA A 236 10.50 -4.06 -6.37
CA ALA A 236 10.45 -4.89 -5.17
C ALA A 236 11.08 -6.27 -5.40
N PRO A 237 12.41 -6.35 -5.68
CA PRO A 237 13.08 -7.63 -5.79
C PRO A 237 12.99 -8.43 -4.50
N ALA A 238 13.05 -9.76 -4.60
CA ALA A 238 12.82 -10.68 -3.48
C ALA A 238 13.67 -10.35 -2.24
N GLU A 239 14.93 -9.97 -2.43
CA GLU A 239 15.84 -9.59 -1.35
C GLU A 239 15.35 -8.32 -0.60
N ALA A 240 14.77 -7.36 -1.33
CA ALA A 240 14.25 -6.12 -0.75
C ALA A 240 12.92 -6.35 0.00
N VAL A 241 12.06 -7.23 -0.53
CA VAL A 241 10.83 -7.69 0.14
C VAL A 241 11.18 -8.43 1.42
N GLU A 242 12.10 -9.38 1.37
CA GLU A 242 12.54 -10.13 2.54
C GLU A 242 13.17 -9.23 3.61
N ALA A 243 13.97 -8.22 3.19
CA ALA A 243 14.58 -7.27 4.12
C ALA A 243 13.54 -6.43 4.90
N LEU A 244 12.43 -6.04 4.26
CA LEU A 244 11.32 -5.39 4.96
C LEU A 244 10.57 -6.38 5.86
N THR A 245 10.26 -7.56 5.33
CA THR A 245 9.49 -8.58 6.04
C THR A 245 10.14 -8.97 7.37
N ARG A 246 11.47 -9.08 7.41
CA ARG A 246 12.25 -9.37 8.64
C ARG A 246 12.12 -8.31 9.73
N MET A 247 11.72 -7.08 9.39
CA MET A 247 11.52 -6.04 10.41
C MET A 247 10.29 -6.33 11.27
N TYR A 248 9.27 -6.99 10.74
CA TYR A 248 8.06 -7.45 11.43
C TYR A 248 8.33 -8.71 12.28
N ARG A 249 9.41 -8.70 13.06
CA ARG A 249 10.00 -9.88 13.71
C ARG A 249 9.09 -10.61 14.69
N ASN A 250 8.06 -9.96 15.25
CA ASN A 250 7.11 -10.53 16.18
C ASN A 250 5.75 -10.87 15.54
N ALA A 251 5.58 -10.58 14.24
CA ALA A 251 4.40 -10.97 13.47
C ALA A 251 4.46 -12.46 13.11
N GLY A 252 3.31 -13.12 13.05
CA GLY A 252 3.19 -14.47 12.52
C GLY A 252 3.30 -14.46 10.97
N ILE A 253 4.51 -14.55 10.42
CA ILE A 253 4.78 -14.30 9.01
C ILE A 253 4.61 -15.55 8.14
N ARG A 254 3.76 -15.44 7.10
CA ARG A 254 3.73 -16.33 5.93
C ARG A 254 4.34 -15.61 4.73
N ARG A 255 5.16 -16.31 3.96
CA ARG A 255 5.80 -15.79 2.74
C ARG A 255 5.25 -16.50 1.53
N GLU A 256 4.86 -15.72 0.53
CA GLU A 256 4.31 -16.20 -0.72
C GLU A 256 5.08 -15.60 -1.90
N VAL A 257 5.18 -16.37 -2.98
CA VAL A 257 5.78 -15.91 -4.23
C VAL A 257 4.80 -16.18 -5.36
N ILE A 258 4.36 -15.12 -6.02
CA ILE A 258 3.54 -15.23 -7.23
C ILE A 258 4.42 -15.11 -8.47
N ARG A 259 4.25 -16.04 -9.42
CA ARG A 259 4.97 -16.06 -10.69
C ARG A 259 3.99 -15.90 -11.83
N PRO A 260 4.28 -15.08 -12.87
CA PRO A 260 3.39 -14.89 -14.00
C PRO A 260 2.93 -16.21 -14.66
N GLN A 261 3.84 -17.17 -14.78
CA GLN A 261 3.57 -18.46 -15.41
C GLN A 261 2.55 -19.29 -14.63
N ASP A 262 2.46 -19.15 -13.30
CA ASP A 262 1.51 -19.88 -12.45
C ASP A 262 0.06 -19.43 -12.73
N TYR A 263 -0.10 -18.27 -13.37
CA TYR A 263 -1.39 -17.64 -13.72
C TYR A 263 -1.58 -17.48 -15.24
N GLY A 264 -0.74 -18.10 -16.06
CA GLY A 264 -0.87 -18.09 -17.52
C GLY A 264 -0.69 -16.72 -18.17
N VAL A 265 0.02 -15.79 -17.52
CA VAL A 265 0.30 -14.44 -18.03
C VAL A 265 1.78 -14.20 -18.26
N ALA A 266 2.10 -13.32 -19.21
CA ALA A 266 3.49 -13.00 -19.54
C ALA A 266 4.15 -12.14 -18.45
N ARG A 267 3.37 -11.31 -17.73
CA ARG A 267 3.88 -10.38 -16.75
C ARG A 267 2.83 -10.03 -15.71
N ILE A 268 3.27 -9.84 -14.45
CA ILE A 268 2.51 -9.22 -13.36
C ILE A 268 3.19 -7.91 -12.97
N GLY A 269 4.47 -7.93 -12.58
CA GLY A 269 5.22 -6.74 -12.17
C GLY A 269 4.62 -6.04 -10.97
N HIS A 270 5.07 -4.81 -10.69
CA HIS A 270 4.78 -4.09 -9.45
C HIS A 270 3.29 -3.82 -9.20
N PHE A 271 2.54 -3.43 -10.23
CA PHE A 271 1.13 -3.01 -10.12
C PHE A 271 0.12 -4.03 -10.66
N GLY A 272 0.60 -5.05 -11.39
CA GLY A 272 -0.27 -5.95 -12.14
C GLY A 272 -1.23 -6.77 -11.29
N PHE A 273 -0.89 -7.03 -10.02
CA PHE A 273 -1.79 -7.67 -9.07
C PHE A 273 -3.15 -6.94 -8.97
N PHE A 274 -3.14 -5.61 -9.03
CA PHE A 274 -4.33 -4.78 -8.86
C PHE A 274 -5.00 -4.40 -10.20
N HIS A 275 -4.37 -4.71 -11.31
CA HIS A 275 -4.82 -4.27 -12.62
C HIS A 275 -6.12 -4.97 -13.05
N ARG A 276 -6.97 -4.26 -13.82
CA ARG A 276 -8.24 -4.83 -14.35
C ARG A 276 -8.04 -6.15 -15.07
N GLN A 277 -6.91 -6.31 -15.76
CA GLN A 277 -6.56 -7.50 -16.55
C GLN A 277 -5.83 -8.57 -15.72
N ALA A 278 -5.67 -8.39 -14.41
CA ALA A 278 -5.12 -9.43 -13.57
C ALA A 278 -5.96 -10.70 -13.66
N PRO A 279 -5.34 -11.88 -13.71
CA PRO A 279 -6.06 -13.14 -13.67
C PRO A 279 -6.98 -13.22 -12.45
N ARG A 280 -8.18 -13.71 -12.64
CA ARG A 280 -9.15 -13.83 -11.55
C ARG A 280 -8.64 -14.75 -10.42
N GLU A 281 -7.91 -15.79 -10.81
CA GLU A 281 -7.26 -16.75 -9.91
C GLU A 281 -6.28 -16.05 -8.95
N LEU A 282 -5.58 -15.01 -9.42
CA LEU A 282 -4.68 -14.21 -8.60
C LEU A 282 -5.45 -13.43 -7.52
N TRP A 283 -6.62 -12.89 -7.85
CA TRP A 283 -7.47 -12.21 -6.88
C TRP A 283 -8.14 -13.19 -5.91
N ASN A 284 -8.55 -14.36 -6.39
CA ASN A 284 -9.06 -15.43 -5.54
C ASN A 284 -8.01 -15.84 -4.51
N GLN A 285 -6.75 -15.97 -4.93
CA GLN A 285 -5.63 -16.26 -4.04
C GLN A 285 -5.43 -15.15 -3.00
N GLY A 286 -5.53 -13.88 -3.42
CA GLY A 286 -5.46 -12.72 -2.52
C GLY A 286 -6.55 -12.74 -1.46
N GLU A 287 -7.78 -13.07 -1.85
CA GLU A 287 -8.91 -13.20 -0.91
C GLU A 287 -8.73 -14.41 0.02
N THR A 288 -8.21 -15.53 -0.48
CA THR A 288 -7.87 -16.69 0.35
C THR A 288 -6.86 -16.33 1.43
N TRP A 289 -5.80 -15.60 1.11
CA TRP A 289 -4.83 -15.13 2.11
C TRP A 289 -5.46 -14.23 3.17
N LEU A 290 -6.39 -13.36 2.79
CA LEU A 290 -7.12 -12.52 3.75
C LEU A 290 -7.99 -13.35 4.70
N ARG A 291 -8.66 -14.40 4.21
CA ARG A 291 -9.42 -15.35 5.05
C ARG A 291 -8.52 -16.12 6.01
N GLU A 292 -7.38 -16.56 5.54
CA GLU A 292 -6.39 -17.23 6.37
C GLU A 292 -5.83 -16.31 7.46
N LEU A 293 -5.61 -15.01 7.16
CA LEU A 293 -5.23 -14.02 8.16
C LEU A 293 -6.32 -13.86 9.23
N GLU A 294 -7.60 -13.80 8.82
CA GLU A 294 -8.74 -13.73 9.74
C GLU A 294 -8.79 -14.96 10.64
N ALA A 295 -8.68 -16.16 10.09
CA ALA A 295 -8.69 -17.40 10.86
C ALA A 295 -7.55 -17.47 11.88
N ARG A 296 -6.34 -17.05 11.49
CA ARG A 296 -5.16 -17.03 12.38
C ARG A 296 -5.28 -16.00 13.49
N ALA A 297 -5.86 -14.82 13.20
CA ALA A 297 -6.06 -13.79 14.22
C ALA A 297 -7.12 -14.16 15.27
N GLN A 298 -7.94 -15.18 15.01
CA GLN A 298 -8.93 -15.70 15.98
C GLN A 298 -8.37 -16.79 16.88
N THR A 299 -7.20 -17.36 16.54
CA THR A 299 -6.56 -18.46 17.27
C THR A 299 -5.41 -18.02 18.18
N ASP A 300 -4.87 -16.83 17.96
CA ASP A 300 -3.84 -16.17 18.78
C ASP A 300 -4.47 -15.24 19.84
#